data_69528401fd4432bbb5279b5256181424
#
_entry.id   69528401fd4432bbb5279b5256181424
#
_cell.length_a   1.000
_cell.length_b   1.000
_cell.length_c   1.000
_cell.angle_alpha   90.00
_cell.angle_beta   90.00
_cell.angle_gamma   90.00
#
_symmetry.space_group_name_H-M   'P 1'
#
loop_
_entity.id
_entity.type
_entity.pdbx_description
1 polymer ?
#
loop_
_entity_poly.entity_id
_entity_poly.type
_entity_poly.pdbx_seq_one_letter_code
_entity_poly.pdbx_strand_id
1 'polypeptide(L)'
;MDGLYEFNIKSPMGNIKALVKLITNGGILSGYVDVMGKRNEFNNGVINGNNLSLKGKIAAGMMNIQYTIVGNVQGDVLNLAAQTNMGNFNLQGKRIG
;
A
#
# COMPACT_ATOMS: atom_id res chain seq x y z
N MET A 1 -9.70 3.23 9.92
CA MET A 1 -8.64 2.82 8.99
C MET A 1 -7.81 3.99 8.48
N ASP A 2 -8.33 5.20 8.59
CA ASP A 2 -7.59 6.38 8.15
C ASP A 2 -6.27 6.52 8.89
N GLY A 3 -5.23 6.90 8.17
CA GLY A 3 -3.93 7.13 8.78
C GLY A 3 -2.79 7.01 7.80
N LEU A 4 -1.60 7.30 8.31
CA LEU A 4 -0.35 7.16 7.59
C LEU A 4 0.41 5.97 8.17
N TYR A 5 0.79 5.05 7.31
CA TYR A 5 1.47 3.81 7.70
C TYR A 5 2.86 3.77 7.07
N GLU A 6 3.82 3.32 7.86
CA GLU A 6 5.21 3.19 7.41
C GLU A 6 5.56 1.72 7.24
N PHE A 7 6.14 1.41 6.09
CA PHE A 7 6.62 0.06 5.77
C PHE A 7 8.12 0.10 5.56
N ASN A 8 8.80 -0.91 6.10
CA ASN A 8 10.21 -1.13 5.83
C ASN A 8 10.33 -2.42 5.04
N ILE A 9 10.74 -2.30 3.79
CA ILE A 9 10.83 -3.42 2.87
C ILE A 9 12.29 -3.82 2.74
N LYS A 10 12.59 -5.06 3.06
CA LYS A 10 13.95 -5.58 2.90
C LYS A 10 14.14 -6.05 1.46
N SER A 11 15.18 -5.58 0.83
CA SER A 11 15.53 -5.98 -0.53
C SER A 11 17.02 -6.32 -0.59
N PRO A 12 17.46 -7.02 -1.67
CA PRO A 12 18.89 -7.29 -1.85
C PRO A 12 19.73 -6.02 -1.95
N MET A 13 19.12 -4.89 -2.30
CA MET A 13 19.79 -3.60 -2.41
C MET A 13 19.69 -2.74 -1.15
N GLY A 14 19.19 -3.31 -0.05
CA GLY A 14 19.02 -2.61 1.21
C GLY A 14 17.57 -2.43 1.61
N ASN A 15 17.33 -1.64 2.66
CA ASN A 15 15.99 -1.39 3.15
C ASN A 15 15.34 -0.25 2.37
N ILE A 16 14.09 -0.47 1.94
CA ILE A 16 13.30 0.53 1.26
C ILE A 16 12.18 0.95 2.19
N LYS A 17 12.04 2.25 2.42
CA LYS A 17 10.95 2.80 3.21
C LYS A 17 9.81 3.20 2.29
N ALA A 18 8.61 2.75 2.64
CA ALA A 18 7.40 3.14 1.93
C ALA A 18 6.40 3.74 2.92
N LEU A 19 5.67 4.74 2.46
CA LEU A 19 4.59 5.36 3.23
C LEU A 19 3.29 5.14 2.49
N VAL A 20 2.26 4.74 3.23
CA VAL A 20 0.93 4.53 2.66
C VAL A 20 -0.06 5.36 3.44
N LYS A 21 -0.71 6.30 2.76
CA LYS A 21 -1.78 7.11 3.34
C LYS A 21 -3.11 6.47 2.96
N LEU A 22 -3.95 6.22 3.96
CA LEU A 22 -5.29 5.69 3.76
C LEU A 22 -6.32 6.72 4.17
N ILE A 23 -7.27 6.98 3.30
CA ILE A 23 -8.38 7.88 3.53
C ILE A 23 -9.66 7.14 3.16
N THR A 24 -10.57 7.03 4.13
CA THR A 24 -11.84 6.33 3.90
C THR A 24 -12.95 7.33 3.68
N ASN A 25 -13.81 7.05 2.70
CA ASN A 25 -14.99 7.85 2.43
C ASN A 25 -16.12 6.91 1.99
N GLY A 26 -16.99 6.59 2.94
CA GLY A 26 -17.97 5.54 2.71
C GLY A 26 -17.27 4.19 2.56
N GLY A 27 -17.60 3.44 1.54
CA GLY A 27 -16.93 2.16 1.24
C GLY A 27 -15.73 2.30 0.32
N ILE A 28 -15.30 3.54 0.02
CA ILE A 28 -14.22 3.78 -0.94
C ILE A 28 -12.97 4.20 -0.19
N LEU A 29 -11.85 3.60 -0.58
CA LEU A 29 -10.54 3.90 -0.04
C LEU A 29 -9.74 4.70 -1.07
N SER A 30 -9.19 5.81 -0.63
CA SER A 30 -8.27 6.61 -1.43
C SER A 30 -7.00 6.90 -0.62
N GLY A 31 -6.04 7.53 -1.25
CA GLY A 31 -4.80 7.89 -0.60
C GLY A 31 -3.63 7.85 -1.56
N TYR A 32 -2.46 7.52 -1.01
CA TYR A 32 -1.27 7.43 -1.84
C TYR A 32 -0.28 6.42 -1.28
N VAL A 33 0.59 5.95 -2.16
CA VAL A 33 1.75 5.14 -1.81
C VAL A 33 2.99 5.93 -2.23
N ASP A 34 3.85 6.20 -1.26
CA ASP A 34 5.07 6.98 -1.48
C ASP A 34 6.25 6.04 -1.31
N VAL A 35 6.92 5.72 -2.41
CA VAL A 35 8.03 4.78 -2.45
C VAL A 35 9.18 5.39 -3.24
N MET A 36 10.36 5.40 -2.66
CA MET A 36 11.58 5.86 -3.33
C MET A 36 11.45 7.27 -3.89
N GLY A 37 10.76 8.14 -3.14
CA GLY A 37 10.57 9.53 -3.53
C GLY A 37 9.49 9.77 -4.56
N LYS A 38 8.76 8.72 -4.96
CA LYS A 38 7.66 8.85 -5.91
C LYS A 38 6.34 8.56 -5.23
N ARG A 39 5.39 9.47 -5.41
CA ARG A 39 4.05 9.33 -4.85
C ARG A 39 3.09 8.85 -5.93
N ASN A 40 2.38 7.77 -5.62
CA ASN A 40 1.34 7.22 -6.49
C ASN A 40 0.01 7.30 -5.75
N GLU A 41 -0.93 8.04 -6.31
CA GLU A 41 -2.25 8.23 -5.72
C GLU A 41 -3.22 7.17 -6.23
N PHE A 42 -4.15 6.77 -5.37
CA PHE A 42 -5.23 5.87 -5.73
C PHE A 42 -6.55 6.38 -5.16
N ASN A 43 -7.65 6.05 -5.82
CA ASN A 43 -8.99 6.45 -5.38
C ASN A 43 -10.05 5.38 -5.64
N ASN A 44 -9.62 4.16 -5.92
CA ASN A 44 -10.51 3.07 -6.30
C ASN A 44 -10.44 1.87 -5.36
N GLY A 45 -9.89 2.06 -4.17
CA GLY A 45 -9.86 1.01 -3.17
C GLY A 45 -11.24 0.75 -2.59
N VAL A 46 -11.43 -0.44 -2.06
CA VAL A 46 -12.67 -0.87 -1.44
C VAL A 46 -12.39 -1.29 -0.01
N ILE A 47 -13.27 -0.89 0.91
CA ILE A 47 -13.17 -1.23 2.31
C ILE A 47 -14.39 -2.04 2.71
N ASN A 48 -14.15 -3.12 3.46
CA ASN A 48 -15.19 -3.92 4.05
C ASN A 48 -14.78 -4.28 5.46
N GLY A 49 -15.31 -3.56 6.46
CA GLY A 49 -14.89 -3.71 7.84
C GLY A 49 -13.43 -3.28 8.01
N ASN A 50 -12.60 -4.20 8.49
CA ASN A 50 -11.17 -3.96 8.64
C ASN A 50 -10.35 -4.45 7.44
N ASN A 51 -11.01 -4.92 6.40
CA ASN A 51 -10.37 -5.45 5.21
C ASN A 51 -10.39 -4.41 4.10
N LEU A 52 -9.34 -4.40 3.30
CA LEU A 52 -9.23 -3.51 2.15
C LEU A 52 -8.73 -4.24 0.92
N SER A 53 -9.07 -3.71 -0.23
CA SER A 53 -8.50 -4.16 -1.49
C SER A 53 -8.32 -2.98 -2.42
N LEU A 54 -7.24 -2.98 -3.19
CA LEU A 54 -7.02 -1.97 -4.20
C LEU A 54 -6.19 -2.53 -5.35
N LYS A 55 -6.41 -1.96 -6.52
CA LYS A 55 -5.71 -2.32 -7.75
C LYS A 55 -5.16 -1.06 -8.40
N GLY A 56 -4.00 -1.17 -9.00
CA GLY A 56 -3.43 -0.03 -9.68
C GLY A 56 -2.17 -0.38 -10.42
N LYS A 57 -1.52 0.69 -10.89
CA LYS A 57 -0.26 0.61 -11.59
C LYS A 57 0.70 1.63 -11.01
N ILE A 58 1.95 1.24 -10.89
CA ILE A 58 3.02 2.14 -10.48
C ILE A 58 4.01 2.22 -11.65
N ALA A 59 4.32 3.43 -12.06
CA ALA A 59 5.38 3.66 -13.02
C ALA A 59 6.71 3.76 -12.27
N ALA A 60 7.63 2.85 -12.58
CA ALA A 60 8.93 2.81 -11.94
C ALA A 60 10.00 2.83 -13.05
N GLY A 61 10.44 4.04 -13.41
CA GLY A 61 11.37 4.21 -14.51
C GLY A 61 10.71 3.84 -15.84
N MET A 62 11.30 2.89 -16.55
CA MET A 62 10.74 2.39 -17.82
C MET A 62 9.79 1.22 -17.62
N MET A 63 9.55 0.80 -16.37
CA MET A 63 8.71 -0.34 -16.06
C MET A 63 7.38 0.11 -15.49
N ASN A 64 6.32 -0.59 -15.87
CA ASN A 64 5.02 -0.44 -15.25
C ASN A 64 4.75 -1.65 -14.38
N ILE A 65 4.49 -1.42 -13.10
CA ILE A 65 4.17 -2.48 -12.16
C ILE A 65 2.66 -2.44 -11.91
N GLN A 66 1.99 -3.51 -12.30
CA GLN A 66 0.58 -3.69 -11.98
C GLN A 66 0.49 -4.41 -10.65
N TYR A 67 -0.39 -3.94 -9.76
CA TYR A 67 -0.55 -4.55 -8.46
C TYR A 67 -2.02 -4.76 -8.12
N THR A 68 -2.27 -5.82 -7.36
CA THR A 68 -3.51 -6.07 -6.65
C THR A 68 -3.13 -6.26 -5.19
N ILE A 69 -3.66 -5.43 -4.32
CA ILE A 69 -3.34 -5.45 -2.90
C ILE A 69 -4.61 -5.78 -2.13
N VAL A 70 -4.50 -6.75 -1.23
CA VAL A 70 -5.51 -7.02 -0.22
C VAL A 70 -4.85 -6.91 1.14
N GLY A 71 -5.61 -6.46 2.12
CA GLY A 71 -5.03 -6.29 3.44
C GLY A 71 -6.05 -6.12 4.53
N ASN A 72 -5.56 -6.02 5.75
CA ASN A 72 -6.39 -5.73 6.91
C ASN A 72 -5.64 -4.84 7.89
N VAL A 73 -6.41 -4.12 8.69
CA VAL A 73 -5.89 -3.28 9.77
C VAL A 73 -6.24 -3.94 11.09
N GLN A 74 -5.23 -4.11 11.94
CA GLN A 74 -5.40 -4.59 13.32
C GLN A 74 -4.73 -3.58 14.25
N GLY A 75 -5.52 -2.73 14.91
CA GLY A 75 -4.98 -1.66 15.73
C GLY A 75 -4.16 -0.69 14.87
N ASP A 76 -2.88 -0.56 15.20
CA ASP A 76 -1.96 0.31 14.47
C ASP A 76 -1.13 -0.43 13.41
N VAL A 77 -1.48 -1.67 13.13
CA VAL A 77 -0.74 -2.50 12.18
C VAL A 77 -1.57 -2.72 10.92
N LEU A 78 -0.96 -2.46 9.78
CA LEU A 78 -1.54 -2.70 8.46
C LEU A 78 -0.81 -3.87 7.82
N ASN A 79 -1.54 -4.96 7.58
CA ASN A 79 -1.02 -6.14 6.89
C ASN A 79 -1.48 -6.11 5.45
N LEU A 80 -0.53 -6.21 4.53
CA LEU A 80 -0.80 -6.18 3.10
C LEU A 80 -0.24 -7.41 2.41
N ALA A 81 -1.02 -7.95 1.48
CA ALA A 81 -0.55 -8.96 0.53
C ALA A 81 -0.66 -8.34 -0.86
N ALA A 82 0.47 -8.13 -1.49
CA ALA A 82 0.56 -7.50 -2.80
C ALA A 82 0.89 -8.56 -3.85
N GLN A 83 0.05 -8.65 -4.88
CA GLN A 83 0.30 -9.47 -6.06
C GLN A 83 0.66 -8.53 -7.20
N THR A 84 1.83 -8.73 -7.76
CA THR A 84 2.33 -7.89 -8.85
C THR A 84 2.82 -8.75 -10.01
N ASN A 85 3.04 -8.11 -11.16
CA ASN A 85 3.68 -8.78 -12.29
C ASN A 85 5.18 -9.06 -12.03
N MET A 86 5.71 -8.57 -10.90
CA MET A 86 7.10 -8.82 -10.48
C MET A 86 7.19 -9.84 -9.35
N GLY A 87 6.07 -10.41 -8.90
CA GLY A 87 6.01 -11.36 -7.80
C GLY A 87 5.00 -10.99 -6.73
N ASN A 88 4.93 -11.80 -5.70
CA ASN A 88 4.01 -11.61 -4.57
C ASN A 88 4.80 -11.21 -3.34
N PHE A 89 4.26 -10.23 -2.60
CA PHE A 89 4.91 -9.69 -1.42
C PHE A 89 3.92 -9.62 -0.27
N ASN A 90 4.38 -9.97 0.93
CA ASN A 90 3.64 -9.75 2.17
C ASN A 90 4.34 -8.64 2.94
N LEU A 91 3.60 -7.61 3.30
CA LEU A 91 4.14 -6.42 3.94
C LEU A 91 3.38 -6.12 5.22
N GLN A 92 4.09 -5.62 6.22
CA GLN A 92 3.49 -5.18 7.46
C GLN A 92 3.97 -3.78 7.77
N GLY A 93 3.03 -2.87 7.99
CA GLY A 93 3.33 -1.49 8.29
C GLY A 93 2.76 -1.07 9.62
N LYS A 94 3.32 -0.01 10.19
CA LYS A 94 2.85 0.60 11.43
C LYS A 94 2.32 1.99 11.18
N ARG A 95 1.24 2.33 11.85
CA ARG A 95 0.66 3.67 11.80
C ARG A 95 1.59 4.66 12.48
N ILE A 96 1.87 5.76 11.81
CA ILE A 96 2.71 6.83 12.32
C ILE A 96 2.00 8.19 12.31
N GLY A 97 0.80 8.25 11.79
CA GLY A 97 0.08 9.52 11.74
C GLY A 97 -1.42 9.45 11.55
#